data_c17a34f81649f8ac616a9a1b7692d950
#
_entry.id   c17a34f81649f8ac616a9a1b7692d950
#
_cell.length_a   1.000
_cell.length_b   1.000
_cell.length_c   1.000
_cell.angle_alpha   90.00
_cell.angle_beta   90.00
_cell.angle_gamma   90.00
#
_symmetry.space_group_name_H-M   'P 1'
#
loop_
_entity.id
_entity.type
_entity.pdbx_description
1 polymer ?
#
loop_
_entity_poly.entity_id
_entity_poly.type
_entity_poly.pdbx_seq_one_letter_code
_entity_poly.pdbx_strand_id
1 'polypeptide(L)'
;MSGLEDKDAIRELLARYCFLLDGFRLSEFAALFTVDGEWISRNGKAVGLEAIERLLRGLVPEPEPGKRRKHFTTNIIIDLAGDSATVVSNFLVVRDSEAGPLIAVAGTYDDTVVRTAEGWKFKSRRLSHDIAGESGLNVKPN
;
A
#
# COMPACT_ATOMS: atom_id res chain seq x y z
N MET A 1 -12.60 22.77 -1.38
CA MET A 1 -11.39 22.37 -0.61
C MET A 1 -10.16 22.95 -1.30
N SER A 2 -9.22 23.47 -0.56
CA SER A 2 -7.97 23.97 -1.16
C SER A 2 -7.09 22.81 -1.62
N GLY A 3 -6.13 23.09 -2.52
CA GLY A 3 -5.18 22.06 -2.95
C GLY A 3 -4.33 21.49 -1.80
N LEU A 4 -4.07 22.27 -0.77
CA LEU A 4 -3.34 21.82 0.42
C LEU A 4 -4.16 20.81 1.23
N GLU A 5 -5.45 21.05 1.40
CA GLU A 5 -6.34 20.11 2.11
C GLU A 5 -6.48 18.80 1.36
N ASP A 6 -6.58 18.86 0.04
CA ASP A 6 -6.60 17.65 -0.79
C ASP A 6 -5.30 16.86 -0.69
N LYS A 7 -4.18 17.54 -0.76
CA LYS A 7 -2.87 16.89 -0.63
C LYS A 7 -2.68 16.29 0.76
N ASP A 8 -3.16 16.96 1.80
CA ASP A 8 -3.11 16.43 3.16
C ASP A 8 -3.97 15.17 3.30
N ALA A 9 -5.20 15.20 2.77
CA ALA A 9 -6.09 14.03 2.76
C ALA A 9 -5.49 12.85 2.00
N ILE A 10 -4.81 13.10 0.88
CA ILE A 10 -4.11 12.06 0.12
C ILE A 10 -2.94 11.49 0.92
N ARG A 11 -2.15 12.32 1.62
CA ARG A 11 -1.08 11.82 2.50
C ARG A 11 -1.62 10.93 3.62
N GLU A 12 -2.75 11.29 4.22
CA GLU A 12 -3.41 10.42 5.20
C GLU A 12 -3.89 9.10 4.60
N LEU A 13 -4.40 9.10 3.37
CA LEU A 13 -4.76 7.88 2.66
C LEU A 13 -3.56 6.94 2.54
N LEU A 14 -2.40 7.45 2.18
CA LEU A 14 -1.15 6.68 2.09
C LEU A 14 -0.74 6.12 3.45
N ALA A 15 -0.90 6.90 4.52
CA ALA A 15 -0.59 6.46 5.87
C ALA A 15 -1.56 5.38 6.36
N ARG A 16 -2.87 5.52 6.10
CA ARG A 16 -3.88 4.51 6.46
C ARG A 16 -3.61 3.17 5.79
N TYR A 17 -3.19 3.19 4.54
CA TYR A 17 -2.75 1.99 3.82
C TYR A 17 -1.71 1.21 4.62
N CYS A 18 -0.68 1.88 5.11
CA CYS A 18 0.37 1.24 5.89
C CYS A 18 -0.15 0.66 7.20
N PHE A 19 -0.90 1.44 7.98
CA PHE A 19 -1.41 0.97 9.28
C PHE A 19 -2.38 -0.20 9.15
N LEU A 20 -3.27 -0.16 8.17
CA LEU A 20 -4.26 -1.22 7.98
C LEU A 20 -3.61 -2.51 7.46
N LEU A 21 -2.62 -2.38 6.58
CA LEU A 21 -1.87 -3.53 6.07
C LEU A 21 -1.04 -4.17 7.18
N ASP A 22 -0.29 -3.38 7.94
CA ASP A 22 0.53 -3.86 9.05
C ASP A 22 -0.30 -4.49 10.16
N GLY A 23 -1.50 -3.97 10.39
CA GLY A 23 -2.45 -4.51 11.38
C GLY A 23 -3.27 -5.70 10.88
N PHE A 24 -3.07 -6.13 9.65
CA PHE A 24 -3.83 -7.21 9.01
C PHE A 24 -5.35 -6.94 8.96
N ARG A 25 -5.73 -5.66 8.90
CA ARG A 25 -7.13 -5.23 8.79
C ARG A 25 -7.50 -5.12 7.32
N LEU A 26 -7.56 -6.26 6.64
CA LEU A 26 -7.55 -6.30 5.17
C LEU A 26 -8.88 -5.93 4.53
N SER A 27 -10.00 -6.11 5.23
CA SER A 27 -11.29 -5.62 4.75
C SER A 27 -11.32 -4.09 4.70
N GLU A 28 -10.86 -3.42 5.76
CA GLU A 28 -10.74 -1.97 5.81
C GLU A 28 -9.66 -1.45 4.85
N PHE A 29 -8.56 -2.20 4.69
CA PHE A 29 -7.54 -1.91 3.71
C PHE A 29 -8.11 -1.88 2.28
N ALA A 30 -8.87 -2.92 1.90
CA ALA A 30 -9.51 -2.97 0.58
C ALA A 30 -10.46 -1.78 0.37
N ALA A 31 -11.17 -1.34 1.42
CA ALA A 31 -12.07 -0.19 1.36
C ALA A 31 -11.38 1.15 1.10
N LEU A 32 -10.04 1.22 1.14
CA LEU A 32 -9.29 2.38 0.69
C LEU A 32 -9.25 2.53 -0.84
N PHE A 33 -9.68 1.50 -1.55
CA PHE A 33 -9.74 1.48 -3.02
C PHE A 33 -11.16 1.77 -3.49
N THR A 34 -11.29 2.25 -4.73
CA THR A 34 -12.60 2.35 -5.38
C THR A 34 -13.14 0.95 -5.69
N VAL A 35 -14.46 0.82 -5.95
CA VAL A 35 -15.10 -0.48 -6.20
C VAL A 35 -14.48 -1.25 -7.36
N ASP A 36 -13.88 -0.55 -8.32
CA ASP A 36 -13.15 -1.09 -9.46
C ASP A 36 -11.64 -0.89 -9.34
N GLY A 37 -11.17 -0.59 -8.14
CA GLY A 37 -9.77 -0.31 -7.87
C GLY A 37 -8.85 -1.46 -8.17
N GLU A 38 -7.59 -1.14 -8.48
CA GLU A 38 -6.57 -2.11 -8.85
C GLU A 38 -5.36 -2.03 -7.92
N TRP A 39 -4.91 -3.18 -7.45
CA TRP A 39 -3.62 -3.34 -6.78
C TRP A 39 -2.73 -4.21 -7.65
N ILE A 40 -1.54 -3.71 -8.01
CA ILE A 40 -0.68 -4.32 -9.03
C ILE A 40 0.75 -4.43 -8.51
N SER A 41 1.29 -5.64 -8.49
CA SER A 41 2.71 -5.88 -8.18
C SER A 41 3.21 -7.09 -8.97
N ARG A 42 4.51 -7.37 -8.86
CA ARG A 42 5.10 -8.60 -9.40
C ARG A 42 4.52 -9.87 -8.76
N ASN A 43 3.94 -9.75 -7.55
CA ASN A 43 3.37 -10.86 -6.81
C ASN A 43 1.90 -11.13 -7.15
N GLY A 44 1.32 -10.33 -8.01
CA GLY A 44 -0.06 -10.50 -8.47
C GLY A 44 -0.75 -9.18 -8.80
N LYS A 45 -1.90 -9.31 -9.43
CA LYS A 45 -2.81 -8.21 -9.74
C LYS A 45 -4.20 -8.58 -9.24
N ALA A 46 -4.85 -7.63 -8.56
CA ALA A 46 -6.22 -7.76 -8.10
C ALA A 46 -7.05 -6.55 -8.52
N VAL A 47 -8.26 -6.80 -8.98
CA VAL A 47 -9.23 -5.78 -9.39
C VAL A 47 -10.49 -5.95 -8.57
N GLY A 48 -10.91 -4.89 -7.87
CA GLY A 48 -12.08 -4.88 -7.01
C GLY A 48 -11.74 -5.24 -5.56
N LEU A 49 -12.62 -4.82 -4.64
CA LEU A 49 -12.36 -4.88 -3.21
C LEU A 49 -12.17 -6.32 -2.70
N GLU A 50 -13.02 -7.23 -3.12
CA GLU A 50 -12.95 -8.63 -2.70
C GLU A 50 -11.66 -9.31 -3.20
N ALA A 51 -11.29 -9.04 -4.46
CA ALA A 51 -10.07 -9.60 -5.03
C ALA A 51 -8.81 -9.03 -4.35
N ILE A 52 -8.80 -7.75 -4.03
CA ILE A 52 -7.69 -7.10 -3.32
C ILE A 52 -7.54 -7.72 -1.92
N GLU A 53 -8.62 -7.82 -1.16
CA GLU A 53 -8.59 -8.44 0.16
C GLU A 53 -8.08 -9.87 0.10
N ARG A 54 -8.60 -10.67 -0.82
CA ARG A 54 -8.21 -12.08 -0.99
C ARG A 54 -6.72 -12.21 -1.35
N LEU A 55 -6.23 -11.40 -2.28
CA LEU A 55 -4.83 -11.44 -2.69
C LEU A 55 -3.90 -11.08 -1.51
N LEU A 56 -4.18 -10.00 -0.82
CA LEU A 56 -3.34 -9.55 0.30
C LEU A 56 -3.41 -10.53 1.48
N ARG A 57 -4.56 -11.13 1.73
CA ARG A 57 -4.71 -12.13 2.78
C ARG A 57 -3.86 -13.38 2.53
N GLY A 58 -3.69 -13.77 1.28
CA GLY A 58 -2.82 -14.88 0.89
C GLY A 58 -1.34 -14.51 0.82
N LEU A 59 -1.04 -13.24 0.60
CA LEU A 59 0.33 -12.76 0.35
C LEU A 59 1.05 -12.32 1.65
N VAL A 60 0.37 -11.57 2.50
CA VAL A 60 0.95 -10.98 3.70
C VAL A 60 0.71 -11.89 4.89
N PRO A 61 1.77 -12.21 5.67
CA PRO A 61 1.59 -13.03 6.87
C PRO A 61 0.82 -12.27 7.95
N GLU A 62 0.00 -13.00 8.71
CA GLU A 62 -0.67 -12.45 9.87
C GLU A 62 0.36 -12.07 10.94
N PRO A 63 0.26 -10.85 11.52
CA PRO A 63 1.26 -10.40 12.49
C PRO A 63 1.20 -11.19 13.79
N GLU A 64 2.38 -11.60 14.26
CA GLU A 64 2.58 -12.22 15.56
C GLU A 64 3.94 -11.79 16.13
N PRO A 65 4.19 -11.91 17.44
CA PRO A 65 5.48 -11.54 18.02
C PRO A 65 6.65 -12.23 17.30
N GLY A 66 7.65 -11.40 16.90
CA GLY A 66 8.82 -11.85 16.15
C GLY A 66 8.60 -11.98 14.64
N LYS A 67 7.39 -11.71 14.15
CA LYS A 67 7.04 -11.78 12.71
C LYS A 67 6.29 -10.56 12.20
N ARG A 68 6.45 -9.43 12.87
CA ARG A 68 5.77 -8.19 12.48
C ARG A 68 6.49 -7.48 11.36
N ARG A 69 5.70 -6.68 10.64
CA ARG A 69 6.17 -5.83 9.55
C ARG A 69 5.70 -4.41 9.79
N LYS A 70 6.47 -3.44 9.31
CA LYS A 70 6.05 -2.03 9.23
C LYS A 70 6.36 -1.47 7.87
N HIS A 71 5.35 -0.88 7.26
CA HIS A 71 5.48 -0.13 6.02
C HIS A 71 5.69 1.34 6.33
N PHE A 72 6.60 1.96 5.59
CA PHE A 72 6.84 3.41 5.62
C PHE A 72 6.69 3.96 4.21
N THR A 73 5.99 5.07 4.07
CA THR A 73 5.86 5.79 2.80
C THR A 73 6.55 7.13 2.93
N THR A 74 7.42 7.45 1.99
CA THR A 74 8.22 8.68 2.01
C THR A 74 8.33 9.28 0.60
N ASN A 75 8.93 10.47 0.51
CA ASN A 75 9.23 11.12 -0.78
C ASN A 75 7.99 11.27 -1.66
N ILE A 76 6.93 11.81 -1.08
CA ILE A 76 5.61 11.85 -1.70
C ILE A 76 5.50 13.09 -2.60
N ILE A 77 5.17 12.87 -3.88
CA ILE A 77 4.84 13.93 -4.83
C ILE A 77 3.41 13.71 -5.33
N ILE A 78 2.58 14.72 -5.20
CA ILE A 78 1.16 14.68 -5.55
C ILE A 78 0.88 15.72 -6.62
N ASP A 79 0.39 15.27 -7.77
CA ASP A 79 -0.06 16.14 -8.87
C ASP A 79 -1.59 16.10 -8.93
N LEU A 80 -2.22 17.19 -8.43
CA LEU A 80 -3.67 17.32 -8.41
C LEU A 80 -4.21 17.72 -9.78
N ALA A 81 -5.33 17.11 -10.18
CA ALA A 81 -6.05 17.42 -11.39
C ALA A 81 -7.57 17.32 -11.12
N GLY A 82 -8.13 18.34 -10.46
CA GLY A 82 -9.55 18.36 -10.07
C GLY A 82 -9.87 17.27 -9.04
N ASP A 83 -10.74 16.34 -9.41
CA ASP A 83 -11.17 15.24 -8.56
C ASP A 83 -10.29 13.99 -8.67
N SER A 84 -9.14 14.10 -9.29
CA SER A 84 -8.16 13.05 -9.40
C SER A 84 -6.75 13.58 -9.11
N ALA A 85 -5.83 12.66 -8.81
CA ALA A 85 -4.42 13.00 -8.66
C ALA A 85 -3.57 11.79 -9.02
N THR A 86 -2.36 12.07 -9.48
CA THR A 86 -1.30 11.06 -9.57
C THR A 86 -0.35 11.26 -8.39
N VAL A 87 0.10 10.17 -7.81
CA VAL A 87 1.00 10.20 -6.66
C VAL A 87 2.15 9.24 -6.91
N VAL A 88 3.36 9.74 -6.75
CA VAL A 88 4.55 8.88 -6.70
C VAL A 88 5.15 8.98 -5.30
N SER A 89 5.58 7.85 -4.78
CA SER A 89 6.21 7.81 -3.46
C SER A 89 7.18 6.63 -3.36
N ASN A 90 8.08 6.69 -2.40
CA ASN A 90 8.90 5.54 -2.04
C ASN A 90 8.27 4.77 -0.88
N PHE A 91 8.49 3.48 -0.83
CA PHE A 91 8.14 2.69 0.33
C PHE A 91 9.31 1.86 0.83
N LEU A 92 9.28 1.60 2.12
CA LEU A 92 10.25 0.78 2.84
C LEU A 92 9.47 -0.16 3.74
N VAL A 93 9.82 -1.44 3.75
CA VAL A 93 9.25 -2.42 4.66
C VAL A 93 10.35 -2.94 5.57
N VAL A 94 10.16 -2.75 6.86
CA VAL A 94 11.00 -3.32 7.91
C VAL A 94 10.26 -4.50 8.51
N ARG A 95 10.95 -5.61 8.75
CA ARG A 95 10.36 -6.77 9.40
C ARG A 95 11.21 -7.29 10.55
N ASP A 96 10.55 -7.97 11.48
CA ASP A 96 11.23 -8.72 12.54
C ASP A 96 12.02 -9.89 11.95
N SER A 97 13.12 -10.24 12.58
CA SER A 97 13.84 -11.49 12.36
C SER A 97 14.55 -11.91 13.65
N GLU A 98 15.05 -13.12 13.70
CA GLU A 98 15.85 -13.61 14.84
C GLU A 98 17.11 -12.78 15.07
N ALA A 99 17.68 -12.23 14.00
CA ALA A 99 18.85 -11.36 14.06
C ALA A 99 18.51 -9.89 14.37
N GLY A 100 17.23 -9.57 14.63
CA GLY A 100 16.75 -8.22 14.84
C GLY A 100 16.00 -7.69 13.61
N PRO A 101 15.65 -6.39 13.60
CA PRO A 101 14.93 -5.80 12.47
C PRO A 101 15.79 -5.76 11.22
N LEU A 102 15.20 -6.07 10.07
CA LEU A 102 15.87 -5.97 8.79
C LEU A 102 14.97 -5.33 7.74
N ILE A 103 15.59 -4.80 6.70
CA ILE A 103 14.89 -4.22 5.56
C ILE A 103 14.49 -5.36 4.63
N ALA A 104 13.19 -5.58 4.47
CA ALA A 104 12.68 -6.60 3.57
C ALA A 104 12.70 -6.15 2.11
N VAL A 105 12.31 -4.91 1.86
CA VAL A 105 12.20 -4.34 0.51
C VAL A 105 12.18 -2.82 0.58
N ALA A 106 12.70 -2.18 -0.44
CA ALA A 106 12.46 -0.76 -0.73
C ALA A 106 12.01 -0.63 -2.18
N GLY A 107 11.01 0.18 -2.42
CA GLY A 107 10.44 0.32 -3.76
C GLY A 107 9.70 1.61 -3.97
N THR A 108 8.92 1.63 -5.04
CA THR A 108 8.18 2.80 -5.50
C THR A 108 6.71 2.46 -5.64
N TYR A 109 5.85 3.37 -5.22
CA TYR A 109 4.41 3.36 -5.53
C TYR A 109 4.13 4.37 -6.63
N ASP A 110 3.37 3.95 -7.63
CA ASP A 110 2.76 4.80 -8.65
C ASP A 110 1.25 4.67 -8.51
N ASP A 111 0.60 5.74 -8.09
CA ASP A 111 -0.81 5.73 -7.74
C ASP A 111 -1.63 6.66 -8.62
N THR A 112 -2.86 6.25 -8.91
CA THR A 112 -3.95 7.15 -9.30
C THR A 112 -4.96 7.15 -8.17
N VAL A 113 -5.27 8.32 -7.65
CA VAL A 113 -6.28 8.49 -6.59
C VAL A 113 -7.40 9.39 -7.09
N VAL A 114 -8.60 9.16 -6.60
CA VAL A 114 -9.79 9.93 -7.00
C VAL A 114 -10.60 10.32 -5.78
N ARG A 115 -11.25 11.50 -5.88
CA ARG A 115 -12.21 11.96 -4.88
C ARG A 115 -13.51 11.19 -5.05
N THR A 116 -14.01 10.64 -3.95
CA THR A 116 -15.32 9.99 -3.89
C THR A 116 -16.19 10.69 -2.82
N ALA A 117 -17.45 10.30 -2.71
CA ALA A 117 -18.33 10.80 -1.66
C ALA A 117 -17.80 10.48 -0.24
N GLU A 118 -16.95 9.47 -0.11
CA GLU A 118 -16.32 9.04 1.14
C GLU A 118 -14.90 9.55 1.32
N GLY A 119 -14.45 10.46 0.47
CA GLY A 119 -13.09 11.01 0.46
C GLY A 119 -12.22 10.43 -0.66
N TRP A 120 -10.93 10.68 -0.57
CA TRP A 120 -9.97 10.21 -1.57
C TRP A 120 -9.73 8.70 -1.43
N LYS A 121 -9.71 8.00 -2.57
CA LYS A 121 -9.46 6.55 -2.63
C LYS A 121 -8.50 6.21 -3.76
N PHE A 122 -7.81 5.08 -3.63
CA PHE A 122 -6.99 4.54 -4.71
C PHE A 122 -7.90 4.02 -5.84
N LYS A 123 -7.71 4.54 -7.04
CA LYS A 123 -8.23 3.92 -8.26
C LYS A 123 -7.26 2.83 -8.73
N SER A 124 -5.96 3.07 -8.63
CA SER A 124 -4.95 2.06 -8.85
C SER A 124 -3.71 2.36 -8.00
N ARG A 125 -3.07 1.31 -7.55
CA ARG A 125 -1.75 1.36 -6.93
C ARG A 125 -0.85 0.32 -7.58
N ARG A 126 0.25 0.78 -8.16
CA ARG A 126 1.28 -0.10 -8.74
C ARG A 126 2.51 -0.05 -7.86
N LEU A 127 3.02 -1.22 -7.49
CA LEU A 127 4.22 -1.38 -6.70
C LEU A 127 5.38 -1.84 -7.58
N SER A 128 6.55 -1.22 -7.40
CA SER A 128 7.82 -1.68 -7.98
C SER A 128 8.76 -2.03 -6.83
N HIS A 129 9.31 -3.23 -6.85
CA HIS A 129 10.27 -3.69 -5.84
C HIS A 129 11.68 -3.37 -6.37
N ASP A 130 12.18 -2.17 -6.08
CA ASP A 130 13.43 -1.66 -6.66
C ASP A 130 14.66 -2.26 -5.98
N ILE A 131 14.59 -2.44 -4.67
CA ILE A 131 15.62 -3.10 -3.87
C ILE A 131 14.92 -4.19 -3.07
N ALA A 132 15.11 -5.44 -3.46
CA ALA A 132 14.46 -6.58 -2.83
C ALA A 132 15.49 -7.43 -2.09
N GLY A 133 15.21 -7.68 -0.82
CA GLY A 133 15.93 -8.61 0.02
C GLY A 133 15.05 -9.82 0.35
N GLU A 134 15.21 -10.33 1.53
CA GLU A 134 14.36 -11.40 2.07
C GLU A 134 13.00 -10.82 2.49
N SER A 135 12.02 -10.93 1.61
CA SER A 135 10.73 -10.23 1.76
C SER A 135 9.89 -10.71 2.94
N GLY A 136 10.01 -11.98 3.32
CA GLY A 136 9.14 -12.60 4.34
C GLY A 136 7.68 -12.71 3.89
N LEU A 137 7.39 -12.57 2.61
CA LEU A 137 6.06 -12.76 2.06
C LEU A 137 5.75 -14.26 1.90
N ASN A 138 4.46 -14.61 1.88
CA ASN A 138 3.98 -15.97 1.62
C ASN A 138 4.03 -16.29 0.12
N VAL A 139 5.20 -16.12 -0.49
CA VAL A 139 5.44 -16.41 -1.91
C VAL A 139 6.50 -17.49 -2.05
N LYS A 140 6.36 -18.33 -3.06
CA LYS A 140 7.39 -19.32 -3.37
C LYS A 140 8.63 -18.61 -3.91
N PRO A 141 9.84 -19.03 -3.50
CA PRO A 141 11.07 -18.56 -4.12
C PRO A 141 11.04 -18.90 -5.63
N ASN A 142 11.56 -17.99 -6.44
CA ASN A 142 11.75 -18.25 -7.87
C ASN A 142 12.87 -19.29 -8.06
#